data_53326e1b3df0abab54da39ad25b76d29
#
_entry.id   53326e1b3df0abab54da39ad25b76d29
#
_cell.length_a   1.000
_cell.length_b   1.000
_cell.length_c   1.000
_cell.angle_alpha   90.00
_cell.angle_beta   90.00
_cell.angle_gamma   90.00
#
_symmetry.space_group_name_H-M   'P 1'
#
loop_
_entity.id
_entity.type
_entity.pdbx_description
1 polymer ?
#
loop_
_entity_poly.entity_id
_entity_poly.type
_entity_poly.pdbx_seq_one_letter_code
_entity_poly.pdbx_strand_id
1 'polypeptide(L)'
;MVRLKFSVELNYDIAPPGCDFIFSIHAAQTPHQMVVSEVLEISQPLQRNLYTDPVTHTRYLRLKAFGGPLAVRYAATLDLHHYTAQPEQLGEVAVANLPGQVLPYVYPSRYCQSDRLHRLAVREFGHLWQGYSRVQAIRDWVANQDRKSVV
;
A
#
# COMPACT_ATOMS: atom_id res chain seq x y z
N MET A 1 2.12 -1.36 -21.51
CA MET A 1 1.60 -0.13 -20.87
C MET A 1 0.11 -0.28 -20.69
N VAL A 2 -0.40 -0.03 -19.49
CA VAL A 2 -1.83 -0.08 -19.18
C VAL A 2 -2.25 1.28 -18.64
N ARG A 3 -3.32 1.86 -19.20
CA ARG A 3 -3.89 3.10 -18.70
C ARG A 3 -5.02 2.80 -17.72
N LEU A 4 -4.89 3.30 -16.50
CA LEU A 4 -5.87 3.18 -15.42
C LEU A 4 -6.50 4.54 -15.11
N LYS A 5 -7.81 4.57 -14.97
CA LYS A 5 -8.55 5.73 -14.43
C LYS A 5 -9.27 5.29 -13.16
N PHE A 6 -9.19 6.11 -12.13
CA PHE A 6 -9.92 5.86 -10.88
C PHE A 6 -10.36 7.17 -10.24
N SER A 7 -11.37 7.07 -9.39
CA SER A 7 -11.82 8.15 -8.52
C SER A 7 -12.08 7.64 -7.12
N VAL A 8 -11.85 8.52 -6.15
CA VAL A 8 -12.14 8.30 -4.72
C VAL A 8 -13.02 9.44 -4.27
N GLU A 9 -14.10 9.13 -3.58
CA GLU A 9 -14.95 10.11 -2.92
C GLU A 9 -15.12 9.75 -1.45
N LEU A 10 -14.82 10.70 -0.57
CA LEU A 10 -14.86 10.55 0.88
C LEU A 10 -15.73 11.66 1.45
N ASN A 11 -16.75 11.28 2.21
CA ASN A 11 -17.70 12.22 2.82
C ASN A 11 -17.66 12.04 4.34
N TYR A 12 -17.53 13.15 5.06
CA TYR A 12 -17.46 13.22 6.51
C TYR A 12 -18.43 14.25 7.04
N ASP A 13 -18.97 14.01 8.22
CA ASP A 13 -19.64 15.00 9.04
C ASP A 13 -18.78 15.26 10.28
N ILE A 14 -18.24 16.48 10.38
CA ILE A 14 -17.19 16.82 11.34
C ILE A 14 -17.80 17.63 12.48
N ALA A 15 -17.63 17.13 13.70
CA ALA A 15 -18.03 17.85 14.90
C ALA A 15 -17.18 19.13 15.11
N PRO A 16 -17.78 20.24 15.62
CA PRO A 16 -17.01 21.39 16.06
C PRO A 16 -15.99 21.02 17.15
N PRO A 17 -14.80 21.64 17.18
CA PRO A 17 -14.35 22.80 16.40
C PRO A 17 -13.71 22.45 15.06
N GLY A 18 -13.72 21.18 14.63
CA GLY A 18 -13.04 20.68 13.44
C GLY A 18 -12.04 19.59 13.76
N CYS A 19 -11.35 19.07 12.71
CA CYS A 19 -10.47 17.93 12.84
C CYS A 19 -9.29 18.02 11.85
N ASP A 20 -8.14 17.48 12.24
CA ASP A 20 -6.98 17.30 11.36
C ASP A 20 -7.09 15.98 10.60
N PHE A 21 -6.77 16.00 9.31
CA PHE A 21 -6.80 14.85 8.42
C PHE A 21 -5.45 14.60 7.76
N ILE A 22 -5.12 13.33 7.60
CA ILE A 22 -4.05 12.84 6.74
C ILE A 22 -4.66 11.83 5.77
N PHE A 23 -4.71 12.20 4.48
CA PHE A 23 -5.21 11.33 3.43
C PHE A 23 -4.04 10.74 2.62
N SER A 24 -4.10 9.44 2.36
CA SER A 24 -3.20 8.72 1.45
C SER A 24 -3.99 8.22 0.24
N ILE A 25 -4.54 9.17 -0.54
CA ILE A 25 -5.40 8.89 -1.70
C ILE A 25 -4.75 9.24 -3.04
N HIS A 26 -3.68 10.03 -3.02
CA HIS A 26 -2.99 10.43 -4.24
C HIS A 26 -2.20 9.27 -4.84
N ALA A 27 -2.25 9.16 -6.15
CA ALA A 27 -1.42 8.22 -6.87
C ALA A 27 0.08 8.55 -6.68
N ALA A 28 0.89 7.54 -6.38
CA ALA A 28 2.34 7.71 -6.30
C ALA A 28 2.94 7.94 -7.70
N GLN A 29 4.05 8.65 -7.77
CA GLN A 29 4.89 8.76 -8.97
C GLN A 29 6.11 7.87 -8.77
N THR A 30 6.24 6.85 -9.60
CA THR A 30 7.33 5.87 -9.51
C THR A 30 7.91 5.60 -10.91
N PRO A 31 9.07 4.94 -11.04
CA PRO A 31 9.60 4.56 -12.35
C PRO A 31 8.64 3.70 -13.19
N HIS A 32 7.66 3.03 -12.54
CA HIS A 32 6.71 2.13 -13.19
C HIS A 32 5.29 2.68 -13.26
N GLN A 33 5.06 3.89 -12.71
CA GLN A 33 3.74 4.53 -12.68
C GLN A 33 3.87 6.03 -12.90
N MET A 34 3.26 6.52 -13.96
CA MET A 34 3.21 7.93 -14.29
C MET A 34 1.78 8.46 -14.11
N VAL A 35 1.65 9.57 -13.40
CA VAL A 35 0.39 10.31 -13.29
C VAL A 35 0.25 11.19 -14.53
N VAL A 36 -0.71 10.85 -15.40
CA VAL A 36 -1.00 11.59 -16.65
C VAL A 36 -1.81 12.84 -16.34
N SER A 37 -2.83 12.68 -15.49
CA SER A 37 -3.65 13.79 -15.02
C SER A 37 -4.24 13.45 -13.66
N GLU A 38 -4.46 14.48 -12.83
CA GLU A 38 -5.12 14.33 -11.56
C GLU A 38 -5.93 15.58 -11.19
N VAL A 39 -7.01 15.39 -10.47
CA VAL A 39 -7.87 16.47 -9.94
C VAL A 39 -8.20 16.16 -8.49
N LEU A 40 -8.05 17.15 -7.62
CA LEU A 40 -8.44 17.11 -6.22
C LEU A 40 -9.43 18.22 -5.93
N GLU A 41 -10.62 17.85 -5.49
CA GLU A 41 -11.68 18.76 -5.06
C GLU A 41 -11.94 18.58 -3.56
N ILE A 42 -12.07 19.68 -2.84
CA ILE A 42 -12.38 19.70 -1.40
C ILE A 42 -13.51 20.71 -1.22
N SER A 43 -14.61 20.30 -0.58
CA SER A 43 -15.81 21.13 -0.43
C SER A 43 -15.61 22.35 0.49
N GLN A 44 -14.63 22.29 1.40
CA GLN A 44 -14.28 23.42 2.27
C GLN A 44 -13.07 24.16 1.70
N PRO A 45 -12.98 25.51 1.87
CA PRO A 45 -11.84 26.32 1.41
C PRO A 45 -10.64 26.17 2.33
N LEU A 46 -9.95 25.04 2.27
CA LEU A 46 -8.88 24.65 3.18
C LEU A 46 -7.48 24.83 2.54
N GLN A 47 -6.51 25.14 3.37
CA GLN A 47 -5.11 25.06 2.97
C GLN A 47 -4.73 23.58 2.78
N ARG A 48 -4.15 23.27 1.61
CA ARG A 48 -3.73 21.93 1.21
C ARG A 48 -2.23 21.80 1.41
N ASN A 49 -1.80 20.86 2.25
CA ASN A 49 -0.40 20.54 2.45
C ASN A 49 -0.12 19.14 1.89
N LEU A 50 0.46 19.09 0.70
CA LEU A 50 0.86 17.83 0.09
C LEU A 50 2.32 17.53 0.44
N TYR A 51 2.58 16.35 1.00
CA TYR A 51 3.92 15.84 1.30
C TYR A 51 4.14 14.52 0.55
N THR A 52 5.28 14.40 -0.09
CA THR A 52 5.71 13.16 -0.74
C THR A 52 6.84 12.54 0.06
N ASP A 53 6.65 11.31 0.50
CA ASP A 53 7.69 10.54 1.19
C ASP A 53 8.82 10.20 0.20
N PRO A 54 10.08 10.57 0.48
CA PRO A 54 11.18 10.40 -0.46
C PRO A 54 11.59 8.92 -0.65
N VAL A 55 11.20 8.03 0.26
CA VAL A 55 11.56 6.61 0.22
C VAL A 55 10.48 5.79 -0.47
N THR A 56 9.22 5.98 -0.04
CA THR A 56 8.09 5.18 -0.53
C THR A 56 7.37 5.83 -1.71
N HIS A 57 7.65 7.10 -2.00
CA HIS A 57 6.93 7.96 -2.94
C HIS A 57 5.42 8.10 -2.63
N THR A 58 5.01 7.72 -1.44
CA THR A 58 3.64 7.92 -0.96
C THR A 58 3.36 9.40 -0.80
N ARG A 59 2.20 9.83 -1.31
CA ARG A 59 1.79 11.23 -1.29
C ARG A 59 0.68 11.43 -0.26
N TYR A 60 0.99 12.19 0.80
CA TYR A 60 0.08 12.48 1.90
C TYR A 60 -0.49 13.88 1.76
N LEU A 61 -1.83 13.99 1.70
CA LEU A 61 -2.54 15.25 1.82
C LEU A 61 -2.89 15.49 3.29
N ARG A 62 -2.39 16.58 3.85
CA ARG A 62 -2.70 17.02 5.21
C ARG A 62 -3.54 18.29 5.15
N LEU A 63 -4.62 18.33 5.92
CA LEU A 63 -5.48 19.49 6.02
C LEU A 63 -6.17 19.52 7.38
N LYS A 64 -6.56 20.73 7.80
CA LYS A 64 -7.37 20.98 8.98
C LYS A 64 -8.75 21.41 8.51
N ALA A 65 -9.75 20.57 8.76
CA ALA A 65 -11.12 20.83 8.36
C ALA A 65 -11.90 21.53 9.46
N PHE A 66 -12.85 22.36 9.06
CA PHE A 66 -13.81 22.99 9.97
C PHE A 66 -14.94 22.00 10.33
N GLY A 67 -15.68 22.28 11.40
CA GLY A 67 -16.92 21.60 11.73
C GLY A 67 -17.94 21.71 10.59
N GLY A 68 -18.73 20.64 10.37
CA GLY A 68 -19.72 20.52 9.31
C GLY A 68 -19.33 19.50 8.22
N PRO A 69 -20.05 19.49 7.10
CA PRO A 69 -19.82 18.52 6.01
C PRO A 69 -18.49 18.78 5.29
N LEU A 70 -17.74 17.73 5.08
CA LEU A 70 -16.52 17.72 4.27
C LEU A 70 -16.63 16.62 3.20
N ALA A 71 -16.54 17.02 1.93
CA ALA A 71 -16.36 16.10 0.81
C ALA A 71 -14.95 16.27 0.22
N VAL A 72 -14.25 15.17 0.04
CA VAL A 72 -12.94 15.10 -0.63
C VAL A 72 -13.08 14.18 -1.82
N ARG A 73 -12.84 14.69 -3.03
CA ARG A 73 -12.88 13.94 -4.29
C ARG A 73 -11.50 13.98 -4.93
N TYR A 74 -10.99 12.84 -5.29
CA TYR A 74 -9.75 12.73 -6.05
C TYR A 74 -9.97 11.82 -7.25
N ALA A 75 -9.58 12.29 -8.43
CA ALA A 75 -9.62 11.50 -9.65
C ALA A 75 -8.26 11.55 -10.35
N ALA A 76 -7.80 10.43 -10.87
CA ALA A 76 -6.52 10.36 -11.59
C ALA A 76 -6.58 9.42 -12.79
N THR A 77 -5.74 9.74 -13.78
CA THR A 77 -5.40 8.89 -14.91
C THR A 77 -3.92 8.55 -14.82
N LEU A 78 -3.60 7.27 -14.86
CA LEU A 78 -2.25 6.75 -14.71
C LEU A 78 -1.86 5.93 -15.92
N ASP A 79 -0.57 5.99 -16.29
CA ASP A 79 0.06 5.02 -17.18
C ASP A 79 0.97 4.11 -16.36
N LEU A 80 0.70 2.79 -16.44
CA LEU A 80 1.39 1.75 -15.71
C LEU A 80 2.29 0.96 -16.66
N HIS A 81 3.55 0.81 -16.27
CA HIS A 81 4.52 -0.05 -16.93
C HIS A 81 4.81 -1.25 -16.02
N HIS A 82 4.14 -2.37 -16.27
CA HIS A 82 4.35 -3.58 -15.49
C HIS A 82 5.73 -4.16 -15.75
N TYR A 83 6.48 -4.36 -14.69
CA TYR A 83 7.63 -5.25 -14.71
C TYR A 83 7.15 -6.66 -14.42
N THR A 84 7.51 -7.61 -15.28
CA THR A 84 7.18 -9.03 -15.10
C THR A 84 8.46 -9.84 -15.16
N ALA A 85 8.57 -10.82 -14.28
CA ALA A 85 9.66 -11.79 -14.27
C ALA A 85 9.08 -13.19 -14.08
N GLN A 86 9.79 -14.20 -14.57
CA GLN A 86 9.40 -15.57 -14.33
C GLN A 86 9.65 -15.93 -12.86
N PRO A 87 8.72 -16.61 -12.18
CA PRO A 87 8.85 -16.97 -10.76
C PRO A 87 10.14 -17.70 -10.42
N GLU A 88 10.60 -18.57 -11.32
CA GLU A 88 11.80 -19.39 -11.17
C GLU A 88 13.09 -18.57 -11.19
N GLN A 89 13.03 -17.35 -11.72
CA GLN A 89 14.17 -16.42 -11.78
C GLN A 89 14.29 -15.54 -10.53
N LEU A 90 13.27 -15.59 -9.64
CA LEU A 90 13.19 -14.76 -8.45
C LEU A 90 13.68 -15.55 -7.23
N GLY A 91 14.98 -15.47 -6.97
CA GLY A 91 15.60 -16.04 -5.78
C GLY A 91 15.39 -15.19 -4.52
N GLU A 92 15.72 -15.75 -3.37
CA GLU A 92 15.79 -15.03 -2.10
C GLU A 92 17.07 -14.22 -2.02
N VAL A 93 16.98 -12.97 -1.57
CA VAL A 93 18.14 -12.11 -1.33
C VAL A 93 18.58 -12.30 0.13
N ALA A 94 19.85 -12.62 0.34
CA ALA A 94 20.41 -12.73 1.67
C ALA A 94 20.26 -11.40 2.44
N VAL A 95 19.96 -11.47 3.74
CA VAL A 95 19.74 -10.28 4.59
C VAL A 95 20.91 -9.28 4.52
N ALA A 96 22.14 -9.77 4.44
CA ALA A 96 23.34 -8.94 4.31
C ALA A 96 23.36 -8.09 3.02
N ASN A 97 22.63 -8.49 1.98
CA ASN A 97 22.59 -7.84 0.68
C ASN A 97 21.31 -7.02 0.46
N LEU A 98 20.41 -6.95 1.46
CA LEU A 98 19.18 -6.18 1.35
C LEU A 98 19.46 -4.68 1.30
N PRO A 99 18.84 -3.93 0.39
CA PRO A 99 18.90 -2.46 0.40
C PRO A 99 18.40 -1.88 1.72
N GLY A 100 19.08 -0.84 2.24
CA GLY A 100 18.75 -0.26 3.54
C GLY A 100 17.28 0.14 3.71
N GLN A 101 16.65 0.62 2.65
CA GLN A 101 15.23 1.02 2.67
C GLN A 101 14.24 -0.13 2.91
N VAL A 102 14.64 -1.40 2.71
CA VAL A 102 13.76 -2.55 2.97
C VAL A 102 13.98 -3.20 4.33
N LEU A 103 15.05 -2.83 5.05
CA LEU A 103 15.34 -3.38 6.36
C LEU A 103 14.19 -3.22 7.38
N PRO A 104 13.45 -2.10 7.44
CA PRO A 104 12.30 -1.98 8.34
C PRO A 104 11.22 -3.06 8.14
N TYR A 105 11.12 -3.64 6.95
CA TYR A 105 10.13 -4.68 6.63
C TYR A 105 10.56 -6.10 7.03
N VAL A 106 11.81 -6.29 7.45
CA VAL A 106 12.31 -7.57 7.98
C VAL A 106 11.84 -7.79 9.43
N TYR A 107 11.55 -6.73 10.15
CA TYR A 107 11.13 -6.78 11.54
C TYR A 107 9.62 -6.97 11.69
N PRO A 108 9.16 -7.61 12.78
CA PRO A 108 7.74 -7.69 13.08
C PRO A 108 7.14 -6.29 13.30
N SER A 109 5.88 -6.14 12.92
CA SER A 109 5.12 -4.92 13.14
C SER A 109 3.80 -5.24 13.83
N ARG A 110 3.05 -4.20 14.24
CA ARG A 110 1.72 -4.38 14.85
C ARG A 110 0.77 -5.18 13.94
N TYR A 111 0.84 -4.98 12.63
CA TYR A 111 -0.04 -5.61 11.64
C TYR A 111 0.57 -6.86 11.01
N CYS A 112 1.87 -7.06 11.15
CA CYS A 112 2.58 -8.25 10.67
C CYS A 112 3.44 -8.80 11.82
N GLN A 113 2.81 -9.64 12.66
CA GLN A 113 3.45 -10.24 13.85
C GLN A 113 4.24 -11.48 13.44
N SER A 114 5.27 -11.30 12.59
CA SER A 114 6.06 -12.39 12.02
C SER A 114 6.80 -13.23 13.08
N ASP A 115 7.17 -12.63 14.20
CA ASP A 115 7.74 -13.30 15.36
C ASP A 115 6.82 -14.38 15.95
N ARG A 116 5.51 -14.10 16.01
CA ARG A 116 4.50 -15.06 16.51
C ARG A 116 4.19 -16.15 15.51
N LEU A 117 4.34 -15.87 14.22
CA LEU A 117 4.05 -16.81 13.14
C LEU A 117 5.24 -17.70 12.76
N HIS A 118 6.42 -17.47 13.34
CA HIS A 118 7.65 -18.16 12.97
C HIS A 118 7.52 -19.70 13.03
N ARG A 119 6.97 -20.26 14.10
CA ARG A 119 6.80 -21.71 14.24
C ARG A 119 5.86 -22.28 13.18
N LEU A 120 4.75 -21.58 12.90
CA LEU A 120 3.81 -21.96 11.84
C LEU A 120 4.49 -21.93 10.48
N ALA A 121 5.20 -20.85 10.16
CA ALA A 121 5.86 -20.67 8.88
C ALA A 121 6.94 -21.75 8.64
N VAL A 122 7.73 -22.08 9.64
CA VAL A 122 8.76 -23.15 9.53
C VAL A 122 8.09 -24.50 9.32
N ARG A 123 7.01 -24.82 10.05
CA ARG A 123 6.31 -26.10 9.93
C ARG A 123 5.67 -26.29 8.55
N GLU A 124 5.00 -25.25 8.06
CA GLU A 124 4.22 -25.36 6.81
C GLU A 124 5.11 -25.15 5.55
N PHE A 125 6.15 -24.31 5.63
CA PHE A 125 6.90 -23.85 4.46
C PHE A 125 8.42 -24.03 4.55
N GLY A 126 8.94 -24.44 5.72
CA GLY A 126 10.39 -24.54 5.95
C GLY A 126 11.10 -25.58 5.07
N HIS A 127 10.37 -26.56 4.54
CA HIS A 127 10.87 -27.59 3.63
C HIS A 127 10.93 -27.13 2.16
N LEU A 128 10.30 -25.99 1.84
CA LEU A 128 10.27 -25.48 0.48
C LEU A 128 11.55 -24.74 0.11
N TRP A 129 11.91 -24.81 -1.18
CA TRP A 129 13.03 -24.06 -1.72
C TRP A 129 12.84 -22.55 -1.53
N GLN A 130 13.93 -21.86 -1.23
CA GLN A 130 13.94 -20.41 -1.02
C GLN A 130 13.72 -19.67 -2.35
N GLY A 131 12.88 -18.65 -2.32
CA GLY A 131 12.55 -17.84 -3.47
C GLY A 131 11.04 -17.61 -3.65
N TYR A 132 10.64 -17.12 -4.82
CA TYR A 132 9.26 -16.73 -5.09
C TYR A 132 8.26 -17.91 -5.04
N SER A 133 8.69 -19.13 -5.33
CA SER A 133 7.88 -20.35 -5.21
C SER A 133 7.34 -20.54 -3.77
N ARG A 134 8.15 -20.20 -2.76
CA ARG A 134 7.70 -20.20 -1.35
C ARG A 134 6.62 -19.14 -1.11
N VAL A 135 6.73 -17.96 -1.72
CA VAL A 135 5.70 -16.90 -1.64
C VAL A 135 4.39 -17.37 -2.27
N GLN A 136 4.45 -18.07 -3.41
CA GLN A 136 3.27 -18.65 -4.05
C GLN A 136 2.60 -19.70 -3.14
N ALA A 137 3.39 -20.60 -2.54
CA ALA A 137 2.86 -21.61 -1.62
C ALA A 137 2.18 -20.98 -0.39
N ILE A 138 2.76 -19.93 0.17
CA ILE A 138 2.15 -19.17 1.28
C ILE A 138 0.82 -18.53 0.85
N ARG A 139 0.79 -17.87 -0.31
CA ARG A 139 -0.44 -17.28 -0.88
C ARG A 139 -1.55 -18.31 -1.04
N ASP A 140 -1.21 -19.47 -1.62
CA ASP A 140 -2.18 -20.53 -1.88
C ASP A 140 -2.68 -21.17 -0.59
N TRP A 141 -1.80 -21.33 0.40
CA TRP A 141 -2.16 -21.81 1.73
C TRP A 141 -3.14 -20.85 2.42
N VAL A 142 -2.86 -19.54 2.41
CA VAL A 142 -3.73 -18.50 2.97
C VAL A 142 -5.11 -18.55 2.29
N ALA A 143 -5.15 -18.56 0.96
CA ALA A 143 -6.39 -18.59 0.19
C ALA A 143 -7.24 -19.84 0.50
N ASN A 144 -6.61 -21.00 0.77
CA ASN A 144 -7.28 -22.22 1.13
C ASN A 144 -7.79 -22.24 2.59
N GLN A 145 -7.08 -21.57 3.52
CA GLN A 145 -7.52 -21.46 4.91
C GLN A 145 -8.71 -20.50 5.05
N ASP A 146 -8.69 -19.40 4.33
CA ASP A 146 -9.77 -18.40 4.35
C ASP A 146 -11.09 -18.99 3.86
N ARG A 147 -11.06 -19.86 2.84
CA ARG A 147 -12.25 -20.61 2.38
C ARG A 147 -12.81 -21.59 3.39
N LYS A 148 -12.00 -22.11 4.31
CA LYS A 148 -12.45 -23.05 5.36
C LYS A 148 -13.07 -22.34 6.56
N SER A 149 -12.79 -21.05 6.77
CA SER A 149 -13.32 -20.25 7.88
C SER A 149 -14.68 -19.59 7.57
N VAL A 150 -15.20 -19.73 6.36
CA VAL A 150 -16.49 -19.16 5.90
C VAL A 150 -17.61 -20.20 5.88
N VAL A 151 -17.44 -21.38 6.52
CA VAL A 151 -18.48 -22.42 6.66
C VAL A 151 -19.00 -22.47 8.09
#